data_4833bb12293f8246eb6611261c3c05c2
#
_entry.id   4833bb12293f8246eb6611261c3c05c2
#
_cell.length_a   1.000
_cell.length_b   1.000
_cell.length_c   1.000
_cell.angle_alpha   90.00
_cell.angle_beta   90.00
_cell.angle_gamma   90.00
#
_symmetry.space_group_name_H-M   'P 1'
#
loop_
_entity.id
_entity.type
_entity.pdbx_description
1 polymer ?
#
loop_
_entity_poly.entity_id
_entity_poly.type
_entity_poly.pdbx_seq_one_letter_code
_entity_poly.pdbx_strand_id
1 'polypeptide(L)'
;MRYDGIVIGGGAACMFAAITAAKRGQNVLLLEKNDRLGRKLLITGKGRCNVTNNCTGQEVLQNVPRNGRFLYSAMTAFPPEKTMAFFEERGCRLKTERGNRVFPVTDKSQSVLDCLQSELHRQKITVKTARVRDILTQDGHVTGVRTQNEEIAANWVILATGGASYPATGSTGDGYSIAAALGHTIIPPEGSLVPLETAGNDCQEMQGLSLRNVGVKLLNAKGKVLYKDFGELLFTHFGISGPTVLSASCHLKGDGCRLVLDLKPALEGEKLEARILRDLEQYQNRSMENALVDLLPRSMIPVVLRRLDISPEMQANSLTKQKRRALVELLKAFPIDITGKRPVSEAIITSGGVKVSEIDPKTMESKLVAGLHFAGEVIDCDAYTGGFNLQIAWATAYAAGMAVG
;
A
#
# COMPACT_ATOMS: atom_id res chain seq x y z
N MET A 1 -37.38 9.76 8.54
CA MET A 1 -36.50 9.66 9.74
C MET A 1 -35.41 10.72 9.58
N ARG A 2 -35.07 11.44 10.64
CA ARG A 2 -34.01 12.41 10.63
C ARG A 2 -32.73 11.71 11.15
N TYR A 3 -31.65 11.77 10.41
CA TYR A 3 -30.34 11.28 10.84
C TYR A 3 -29.54 12.45 11.41
N ASP A 4 -28.72 12.19 12.43
CA ASP A 4 -27.78 13.19 12.93
C ASP A 4 -26.65 13.37 11.93
N GLY A 5 -26.21 12.27 11.31
CA GLY A 5 -25.17 12.33 10.31
C GLY A 5 -25.14 11.17 9.33
N ILE A 6 -24.34 11.38 8.29
CA ILE A 6 -24.20 10.46 7.16
C ILE A 6 -22.73 10.09 6.97
N VAL A 7 -22.45 8.78 6.82
CA VAL A 7 -21.14 8.28 6.40
C VAL A 7 -21.24 7.80 4.95
N ILE A 8 -20.38 8.35 4.09
CA ILE A 8 -20.37 8.05 2.64
C ILE A 8 -19.28 7.03 2.32
N GLY A 9 -19.71 5.87 1.82
CA GLY A 9 -18.90 4.72 1.46
C GLY A 9 -19.24 3.49 2.30
N GLY A 10 -18.74 2.30 1.88
CA GLY A 10 -18.97 1.03 2.59
C GLY A 10 -17.69 0.26 2.87
N GLY A 11 -16.53 0.94 2.84
CA GLY A 11 -15.22 0.36 3.13
C GLY A 11 -14.90 0.25 4.62
N ALA A 12 -13.66 -0.10 4.92
CA ALA A 12 -13.14 -0.25 6.28
C ALA A 12 -13.33 1.01 7.13
N ALA A 13 -12.85 2.16 6.64
CA ALA A 13 -12.98 3.44 7.34
C ALA A 13 -14.44 3.84 7.56
N CYS A 14 -15.30 3.65 6.57
CA CYS A 14 -16.72 4.01 6.66
C CYS A 14 -17.44 3.25 7.75
N MET A 15 -17.34 1.91 7.73
CA MET A 15 -17.99 1.07 8.74
C MET A 15 -17.47 1.41 10.14
N PHE A 16 -16.17 1.62 10.28
CA PHE A 16 -15.57 1.93 11.58
C PHE A 16 -15.96 3.32 12.09
N ALA A 17 -16.02 4.35 11.22
CA ALA A 17 -16.49 5.68 11.57
C ALA A 17 -17.96 5.69 12.00
N ALA A 18 -18.82 5.00 11.24
CA ALA A 18 -20.23 4.86 11.57
C ALA A 18 -20.45 4.17 12.94
N ILE A 19 -19.73 3.07 13.20
CA ILE A 19 -19.76 2.37 14.49
C ILE A 19 -19.31 3.30 15.62
N THR A 20 -18.25 4.06 15.41
CA THR A 20 -17.70 4.96 16.43
C THR A 20 -18.68 6.09 16.77
N ALA A 21 -19.28 6.72 15.75
CA ALA A 21 -20.28 7.78 15.93
C ALA A 21 -21.55 7.24 16.62
N ALA A 22 -22.05 6.09 16.19
CA ALA A 22 -23.25 5.49 16.77
C ALA A 22 -23.08 5.11 18.25
N LYS A 23 -21.89 4.64 18.66
CA LYS A 23 -21.56 4.39 20.08
C LYS A 23 -21.64 5.64 20.97
N ARG A 24 -21.53 6.82 20.38
CA ARG A 24 -21.74 8.11 21.07
C ARG A 24 -23.19 8.58 21.08
N GLY A 25 -24.13 7.73 20.64
CA GLY A 25 -25.55 8.01 20.62
C GLY A 25 -26.04 8.71 19.36
N GLN A 26 -25.20 8.84 18.31
CA GLN A 26 -25.59 9.46 17.05
C GLN A 26 -26.47 8.51 16.22
N ASN A 27 -27.54 9.05 15.61
CA ASN A 27 -28.37 8.34 14.65
C ASN A 27 -27.72 8.43 13.26
N VAL A 28 -27.03 7.36 12.84
CA VAL A 28 -26.14 7.33 11.67
C VAL A 28 -26.78 6.62 10.49
N LEU A 29 -26.69 7.24 9.30
CA LEU A 29 -26.95 6.62 8.01
C LEU A 29 -25.63 6.33 7.29
N LEU A 30 -25.41 5.07 6.88
CA LEU A 30 -24.28 4.69 6.02
C LEU A 30 -24.79 4.52 4.59
N LEU A 31 -24.20 5.27 3.64
CA LEU A 31 -24.52 5.21 2.22
C LEU A 31 -23.41 4.54 1.43
N GLU A 32 -23.70 3.42 0.78
CA GLU A 32 -22.78 2.72 -0.12
C GLU A 32 -23.40 2.61 -1.52
N LYS A 33 -22.59 2.89 -2.56
CA LYS A 33 -23.07 2.84 -3.95
C LYS A 33 -23.19 1.42 -4.51
N ASN A 34 -22.40 0.48 -3.97
CA ASN A 34 -22.45 -0.93 -4.36
C ASN A 34 -23.53 -1.67 -3.55
N ASP A 35 -23.88 -2.83 -4.04
CA ASP A 35 -24.82 -3.77 -3.40
C ASP A 35 -24.25 -4.45 -2.13
N ARG A 36 -22.91 -4.34 -1.91
CA ARG A 36 -22.20 -5.05 -0.86
C ARG A 36 -21.13 -4.19 -0.20
N LEU A 37 -21.09 -4.21 1.14
CA LEU A 37 -20.05 -3.57 1.92
C LEU A 37 -18.71 -4.32 1.83
N GLY A 38 -17.60 -3.62 2.07
CA GLY A 38 -16.28 -4.21 2.30
C GLY A 38 -15.61 -4.82 1.08
N ARG A 39 -16.03 -4.51 -0.16
CA ARG A 39 -15.48 -5.14 -1.38
C ARG A 39 -13.95 -5.07 -1.46
N LYS A 40 -13.35 -3.89 -1.21
CA LYS A 40 -11.89 -3.74 -1.19
C LYS A 40 -11.26 -4.45 0.02
N LEU A 41 -11.91 -4.43 1.19
CA LEU A 41 -11.43 -5.13 2.39
C LEU A 41 -11.27 -6.63 2.13
N LEU A 42 -12.21 -7.25 1.42
CA LEU A 42 -12.21 -8.68 1.11
C LEU A 42 -11.01 -9.13 0.28
N ILE A 43 -10.42 -8.28 -0.56
CA ILE A 43 -9.26 -8.62 -1.38
C ILE A 43 -7.92 -8.27 -0.72
N THR A 44 -7.92 -7.52 0.39
CA THR A 44 -6.70 -7.14 1.09
C THR A 44 -5.94 -8.36 1.63
N GLY A 45 -4.60 -8.27 1.68
CA GLY A 45 -3.76 -9.36 2.18
C GLY A 45 -3.95 -10.69 1.42
N LYS A 46 -4.25 -10.64 0.11
CA LYS A 46 -4.58 -11.80 -0.74
C LYS A 46 -5.81 -12.57 -0.23
N GLY A 47 -6.84 -11.86 0.19
CA GLY A 47 -8.09 -12.44 0.70
C GLY A 47 -8.05 -12.81 2.19
N ARG A 48 -6.93 -12.52 2.88
CA ARG A 48 -6.75 -12.81 4.32
C ARG A 48 -7.04 -11.62 5.23
N CYS A 49 -6.97 -10.39 4.72
CA CYS A 49 -7.03 -9.11 5.42
C CYS A 49 -5.89 -8.93 6.43
N ASN A 50 -4.86 -8.19 6.07
CA ASN A 50 -3.84 -7.72 7.02
C ASN A 50 -4.40 -6.54 7.82
N VAL A 51 -5.06 -6.84 8.96
CA VAL A 51 -5.89 -5.91 9.73
C VAL A 51 -5.10 -4.71 10.25
N THR A 52 -3.89 -4.96 10.74
CA THR A 52 -2.96 -3.95 11.27
C THR A 52 -1.55 -4.54 11.35
N ASN A 53 -0.63 -3.80 11.94
CA ASN A 53 0.69 -4.27 12.34
C ASN A 53 0.79 -4.27 13.87
N ASN A 54 1.31 -5.33 14.48
CA ASN A 54 1.51 -5.43 15.92
C ASN A 54 2.76 -4.63 16.34
N CYS A 55 2.64 -3.31 16.29
CA CYS A 55 3.68 -2.35 16.63
C CYS A 55 3.07 -1.11 17.32
N THR A 56 3.90 -0.20 17.78
CA THR A 56 3.44 1.06 18.38
C THR A 56 2.89 2.02 17.33
N GLY A 57 2.05 2.97 17.76
CA GLY A 57 1.57 4.03 16.87
C GLY A 57 2.71 4.85 16.26
N GLN A 58 3.81 5.03 16.97
CA GLN A 58 5.00 5.73 16.47
C GLN A 58 5.69 4.94 15.34
N GLU A 59 5.80 3.63 15.47
CA GLU A 59 6.33 2.77 14.41
C GLU A 59 5.43 2.76 13.17
N VAL A 60 4.10 2.85 13.35
CA VAL A 60 3.19 3.06 12.20
C VAL A 60 3.56 4.33 11.46
N LEU A 61 3.77 5.47 12.16
CA LEU A 61 4.10 6.75 11.54
C LEU A 61 5.44 6.71 10.77
N GLN A 62 6.41 5.92 11.22
CA GLN A 62 7.68 5.70 10.51
C GLN A 62 7.49 4.97 9.17
N ASN A 63 6.39 4.25 9.02
CA ASN A 63 6.02 3.52 7.80
C ASN A 63 5.08 4.34 6.89
N VAL A 64 4.86 5.62 7.18
CA VAL A 64 4.10 6.57 6.37
C VAL A 64 5.06 7.53 5.67
N PRO A 65 5.44 7.29 4.40
CA PRO A 65 6.44 8.10 3.71
C PRO A 65 5.98 9.53 3.40
N ARG A 66 4.66 9.77 3.40
CA ARG A 66 4.05 11.07 3.09
C ARG A 66 3.06 11.46 4.18
N ASN A 67 3.15 12.70 4.67
CA ASN A 67 2.20 13.30 5.63
C ASN A 67 2.06 12.57 6.98
N GLY A 68 3.03 11.73 7.39
CA GLY A 68 2.94 10.95 8.64
C GLY A 68 2.66 11.81 9.88
N ARG A 69 3.18 13.04 9.95
CA ARG A 69 2.94 13.96 11.09
C ARG A 69 1.46 14.33 11.26
N PHE A 70 0.71 14.42 10.18
CA PHE A 70 -0.74 14.67 10.21
C PHE A 70 -1.48 13.59 10.99
N LEU A 71 -1.05 12.34 10.90
CA LEU A 71 -1.69 11.19 11.54
C LEU A 71 -1.35 11.03 13.03
N TYR A 72 -0.47 11.85 13.60
CA TYR A 72 0.02 11.69 14.97
C TYR A 72 -1.12 11.61 16.00
N SER A 73 -2.05 12.56 15.96
CA SER A 73 -3.17 12.61 16.90
C SER A 73 -4.10 11.40 16.76
N ALA A 74 -4.49 11.04 15.52
CA ALA A 74 -5.34 9.89 15.27
C ALA A 74 -4.67 8.57 15.70
N MET A 75 -3.37 8.43 15.43
CA MET A 75 -2.61 7.23 15.77
C MET A 75 -2.38 7.10 17.29
N THR A 76 -2.26 8.22 18.01
CA THR A 76 -2.21 8.26 19.48
C THR A 76 -3.57 7.90 20.09
N ALA A 77 -4.67 8.39 19.50
CA ALA A 77 -6.02 8.11 19.98
C ALA A 77 -6.44 6.64 19.73
N PHE A 78 -6.04 6.09 18.57
CA PHE A 78 -6.40 4.73 18.17
C PHE A 78 -5.19 3.97 17.56
N PRO A 79 -4.24 3.52 18.40
CA PRO A 79 -3.06 2.75 17.96
C PRO A 79 -3.42 1.29 17.62
N PRO A 80 -2.46 0.52 17.04
CA PRO A 80 -2.67 -0.86 16.63
C PRO A 80 -3.20 -1.81 17.72
N GLU A 81 -2.78 -1.62 18.97
CA GLU A 81 -3.27 -2.41 20.11
C GLU A 81 -4.79 -2.26 20.30
N LYS A 82 -5.33 -1.05 20.14
CA LYS A 82 -6.79 -0.80 20.21
C LYS A 82 -7.51 -1.40 19.01
N THR A 83 -6.87 -1.42 17.85
CA THR A 83 -7.41 -2.12 16.67
C THR A 83 -7.54 -3.61 16.94
N MET A 84 -6.49 -4.24 17.45
CA MET A 84 -6.52 -5.67 17.78
C MET A 84 -7.58 -5.97 18.85
N ALA A 85 -7.60 -5.21 19.94
CA ALA A 85 -8.60 -5.35 21.01
C ALA A 85 -10.04 -5.20 20.47
N PHE A 86 -10.29 -4.22 19.59
CA PHE A 86 -11.61 -4.03 18.99
C PHE A 86 -12.12 -5.28 18.28
N PHE A 87 -11.30 -5.94 17.47
CA PHE A 87 -11.70 -7.14 16.74
C PHE A 87 -11.79 -8.37 17.65
N GLU A 88 -10.85 -8.57 18.57
CA GLU A 88 -10.83 -9.71 19.48
C GLU A 88 -11.99 -9.72 20.46
N GLU A 89 -12.33 -8.57 21.05
CA GLU A 89 -13.49 -8.39 21.93
C GLU A 89 -14.83 -8.72 21.23
N ARG A 90 -14.85 -8.69 19.91
CA ARG A 90 -16.02 -8.99 19.06
C ARG A 90 -15.96 -10.37 18.41
N GLY A 91 -15.07 -11.23 18.92
CA GLY A 91 -14.95 -12.61 18.48
C GLY A 91 -14.13 -12.85 17.20
N CYS A 92 -13.58 -11.81 16.58
CA CYS A 92 -12.66 -11.96 15.48
C CYS A 92 -11.24 -12.19 16.02
N ARG A 93 -10.90 -13.46 16.34
CA ARG A 93 -9.57 -13.83 16.86
C ARG A 93 -8.48 -13.52 15.84
N LEU A 94 -7.38 -12.92 16.33
CA LEU A 94 -6.25 -12.48 15.52
C LEU A 94 -4.99 -13.29 15.82
N LYS A 95 -4.06 -13.30 14.86
CA LYS A 95 -2.71 -13.84 15.00
C LYS A 95 -1.69 -12.88 14.40
N THR A 96 -0.51 -12.83 15.01
CA THR A 96 0.63 -12.06 14.50
C THR A 96 1.58 -12.98 13.74
N GLU A 97 1.95 -12.61 12.53
CA GLU A 97 2.89 -13.31 11.66
C GLU A 97 4.21 -12.53 11.50
N ARG A 98 5.17 -13.11 10.75
CA ARG A 98 6.46 -12.48 10.45
C ARG A 98 6.28 -11.03 9.97
N GLY A 99 7.10 -10.12 10.49
CA GLY A 99 7.01 -8.68 10.20
C GLY A 99 5.86 -8.00 10.94
N ASN A 100 5.44 -8.58 12.08
CA ASN A 100 4.37 -8.08 12.95
C ASN A 100 3.02 -7.88 12.24
N ARG A 101 2.80 -8.54 11.12
CA ARG A 101 1.53 -8.46 10.35
C ARG A 101 0.43 -9.21 11.09
N VAL A 102 -0.71 -8.56 11.24
CA VAL A 102 -1.85 -9.11 11.99
C VAL A 102 -2.94 -9.58 11.04
N PHE A 103 -3.33 -10.86 11.17
CA PHE A 103 -4.37 -11.49 10.37
C PHE A 103 -5.43 -12.15 11.25
N PRO A 104 -6.66 -12.36 10.77
CA PRO A 104 -7.60 -13.22 11.46
C PRO A 104 -7.07 -14.68 11.49
N VAL A 105 -7.31 -15.38 12.59
CA VAL A 105 -6.89 -16.79 12.75
C VAL A 105 -7.46 -17.69 11.66
N THR A 106 -8.62 -17.34 11.13
CA THR A 106 -9.30 -18.05 10.04
C THR A 106 -8.60 -17.91 8.67
N ASP A 107 -7.63 -17.00 8.53
CA ASP A 107 -7.03 -16.61 7.24
C ASP A 107 -8.05 -16.15 6.17
N LYS A 108 -9.20 -15.65 6.61
CA LYS A 108 -10.27 -15.16 5.72
C LYS A 108 -10.64 -13.72 6.06
N SER A 109 -10.52 -12.82 5.09
CA SER A 109 -10.96 -11.41 5.21
C SER A 109 -12.45 -11.28 5.56
N GLN A 110 -13.25 -12.30 5.22
CA GLN A 110 -14.67 -12.36 5.56
C GLN A 110 -14.89 -12.26 7.07
N SER A 111 -14.05 -12.88 7.91
CA SER A 111 -14.18 -12.79 9.37
C SER A 111 -14.09 -11.36 9.91
N VAL A 112 -13.24 -10.54 9.29
CA VAL A 112 -13.11 -9.12 9.64
C VAL A 112 -14.34 -8.34 9.19
N LEU A 113 -14.84 -8.62 7.99
CA LEU A 113 -16.07 -7.99 7.48
C LEU A 113 -17.29 -8.37 8.32
N ASP A 114 -17.46 -9.65 8.65
CA ASP A 114 -18.59 -10.15 9.47
C ASP A 114 -18.59 -9.47 10.85
N CYS A 115 -17.41 -9.29 11.45
CA CYS A 115 -17.25 -8.58 12.71
C CYS A 115 -17.76 -7.13 12.62
N LEU A 116 -17.37 -6.40 11.56
CA LEU A 116 -17.83 -5.02 11.33
C LEU A 116 -19.33 -4.95 11.05
N GLN A 117 -19.86 -5.85 10.21
CA GLN A 117 -21.28 -5.89 9.89
C GLN A 117 -22.15 -6.23 11.10
N SER A 118 -21.71 -7.17 11.94
CA SER A 118 -22.37 -7.51 13.19
C SER A 118 -22.43 -6.31 14.14
N GLU A 119 -21.35 -5.52 14.19
CA GLU A 119 -21.30 -4.31 15.00
C GLU A 119 -22.21 -3.20 14.45
N LEU A 120 -22.26 -3.00 13.11
CA LEU A 120 -23.21 -2.09 12.47
C LEU A 120 -24.65 -2.45 12.86
N HIS A 121 -24.99 -3.72 12.82
CA HIS A 121 -26.33 -4.20 13.22
C HIS A 121 -26.59 -3.98 14.71
N ARG A 122 -25.63 -4.31 15.58
CA ARG A 122 -25.73 -4.11 17.03
C ARG A 122 -25.96 -2.65 17.41
N GLN A 123 -25.33 -1.73 16.69
CA GLN A 123 -25.49 -0.28 16.89
C GLN A 123 -26.72 0.28 16.15
N LYS A 124 -27.53 -0.56 15.49
CA LYS A 124 -28.75 -0.19 14.74
C LYS A 124 -28.49 0.85 13.66
N ILE A 125 -27.29 0.83 13.04
CA ILE A 125 -26.93 1.74 11.97
C ILE A 125 -27.72 1.39 10.71
N THR A 126 -28.41 2.38 10.14
CA THR A 126 -29.12 2.20 8.88
C THR A 126 -28.10 2.18 7.73
N VAL A 127 -28.10 1.10 6.95
CA VAL A 127 -27.28 0.97 5.73
C VAL A 127 -28.20 1.06 4.52
N LYS A 128 -27.91 1.98 3.59
CA LYS A 128 -28.69 2.15 2.37
C LYS A 128 -27.79 2.13 1.14
N THR A 129 -28.20 1.38 0.12
CA THR A 129 -27.51 1.41 -1.19
C THR A 129 -27.93 2.66 -1.93
N ALA A 130 -27.02 3.62 -2.03
CA ALA A 130 -27.22 4.86 -2.79
C ALA A 130 -25.87 5.48 -3.18
N ARG A 131 -25.81 6.06 -4.36
CA ARG A 131 -24.67 6.85 -4.79
C ARG A 131 -24.87 8.32 -4.42
N VAL A 132 -24.03 8.84 -3.56
CA VAL A 132 -23.98 10.28 -3.26
C VAL A 132 -23.35 11.01 -4.43
N ARG A 133 -23.95 12.10 -4.83
CA ARG A 133 -23.47 13.00 -5.88
C ARG A 133 -22.79 14.23 -5.29
N ASP A 134 -23.46 14.85 -4.31
CA ASP A 134 -23.03 16.10 -3.71
C ASP A 134 -23.24 16.06 -2.18
N ILE A 135 -22.42 16.81 -1.46
CA ILE A 135 -22.68 17.19 -0.07
C ILE A 135 -23.29 18.59 -0.11
N LEU A 136 -24.44 18.73 0.53
CA LEU A 136 -25.19 19.98 0.59
C LEU A 136 -24.65 20.83 1.75
N THR A 137 -24.46 22.11 1.48
CA THR A 137 -23.97 23.09 2.46
C THR A 137 -24.80 24.36 2.43
N GLN A 138 -24.92 25.02 3.59
CA GLN A 138 -25.50 26.34 3.74
C GLN A 138 -24.63 27.15 4.71
N ASP A 139 -24.23 28.36 4.34
CA ASP A 139 -23.40 29.24 5.16
C ASP A 139 -22.12 28.58 5.70
N GLY A 140 -21.48 27.74 4.86
CA GLY A 140 -20.25 27.04 5.22
C GLY A 140 -20.44 25.80 6.12
N HIS A 141 -21.68 25.37 6.37
CA HIS A 141 -21.98 24.20 7.19
C HIS A 141 -22.68 23.12 6.37
N VAL A 142 -22.41 21.86 6.69
CA VAL A 142 -23.10 20.71 6.12
C VAL A 142 -24.59 20.76 6.49
N THR A 143 -25.47 20.52 5.52
CA THR A 143 -26.92 20.38 5.72
C THR A 143 -27.46 19.01 5.29
N GLY A 144 -26.66 18.22 4.58
CA GLY A 144 -27.05 16.90 4.12
C GLY A 144 -26.28 16.44 2.89
N VAL A 145 -26.86 15.51 2.17
CA VAL A 145 -26.30 14.97 0.93
C VAL A 145 -27.38 14.86 -0.14
N ARG A 146 -26.95 14.97 -1.41
CA ARG A 146 -27.79 14.64 -2.58
C ARG A 146 -27.34 13.31 -3.15
N THR A 147 -28.29 12.39 -3.27
CA THR A 147 -28.13 11.12 -3.96
C THR A 147 -28.66 11.21 -5.40
N GLN A 148 -28.72 10.09 -6.10
CA GLN A 148 -29.37 10.04 -7.41
C GLN A 148 -30.88 10.26 -7.33
N ASN A 149 -31.51 9.93 -6.20
CA ASN A 149 -32.95 9.82 -6.07
C ASN A 149 -33.56 10.83 -5.09
N GLU A 150 -32.80 11.33 -4.13
CA GLU A 150 -33.32 12.15 -3.04
C GLU A 150 -32.23 13.00 -2.38
N GLU A 151 -32.65 14.03 -1.65
CA GLU A 151 -31.82 14.75 -0.69
C GLU A 151 -32.10 14.23 0.73
N ILE A 152 -31.04 14.02 1.48
CA ILE A 152 -31.12 13.49 2.85
C ILE A 152 -30.45 14.51 3.78
N ALA A 153 -31.23 15.10 4.68
CA ALA A 153 -30.74 16.07 5.63
C ALA A 153 -29.91 15.40 6.74
N ALA A 154 -28.80 16.05 7.11
CA ALA A 154 -27.94 15.64 8.22
C ALA A 154 -27.12 16.85 8.71
N ASN A 155 -26.71 16.82 9.99
CA ASN A 155 -25.92 17.90 10.58
C ASN A 155 -24.42 17.75 10.30
N TRP A 156 -23.96 16.53 10.00
CA TRP A 156 -22.57 16.23 9.66
C TRP A 156 -22.46 15.09 8.63
N VAL A 157 -21.33 15.08 7.94
CA VAL A 157 -20.99 14.05 6.95
C VAL A 157 -19.55 13.58 7.16
N ILE A 158 -19.31 12.26 7.13
CA ILE A 158 -17.96 11.68 7.04
C ILE A 158 -17.79 11.13 5.63
N LEU A 159 -16.88 11.73 4.86
CA LEU A 159 -16.50 11.29 3.52
C LEU A 159 -15.36 10.26 3.62
N ALA A 160 -15.66 8.99 3.35
CA ALA A 160 -14.72 7.88 3.51
C ALA A 160 -14.78 6.90 2.32
N THR A 161 -14.89 7.43 1.11
CA THR A 161 -15.10 6.70 -0.14
C THR A 161 -13.89 5.91 -0.64
N GLY A 162 -12.76 6.00 0.06
CA GLY A 162 -11.49 5.40 -0.38
C GLY A 162 -10.80 6.19 -1.48
N GLY A 163 -9.83 5.56 -2.14
CA GLY A 163 -9.03 6.14 -3.21
C GLY A 163 -9.51 5.77 -4.62
N ALA A 164 -8.56 5.60 -5.54
CA ALA A 164 -8.79 5.25 -6.95
C ALA A 164 -8.17 3.88 -7.36
N SER A 165 -7.53 3.17 -6.41
CA SER A 165 -6.97 1.84 -6.67
C SER A 165 -8.03 0.75 -6.56
N TYR A 166 -7.91 -0.32 -7.38
CA TYR A 166 -8.90 -1.38 -7.52
C TYR A 166 -10.32 -0.87 -7.83
N PRO A 167 -10.53 -0.13 -8.95
CA PRO A 167 -11.82 0.51 -9.24
C PRO A 167 -12.99 -0.48 -9.33
N ALA A 168 -12.74 -1.75 -9.69
CA ALA A 168 -13.74 -2.81 -9.68
C ALA A 168 -14.34 -3.08 -8.28
N THR A 169 -13.69 -2.65 -7.20
CA THR A 169 -14.21 -2.74 -5.83
C THR A 169 -15.09 -1.56 -5.42
N GLY A 170 -15.18 -0.54 -6.27
CA GLY A 170 -15.91 0.71 -5.99
C GLY A 170 -15.02 1.89 -5.62
N SER A 171 -13.69 1.72 -5.51
CA SER A 171 -12.73 2.81 -5.29
C SER A 171 -12.45 3.55 -6.60
N THR A 172 -13.35 4.43 -7.01
CA THR A 172 -13.33 5.11 -8.31
C THR A 172 -12.93 6.58 -8.21
N GLY A 173 -12.57 7.06 -7.01
CA GLY A 173 -12.20 8.46 -6.80
C GLY A 173 -13.38 9.42 -6.67
N ASP A 174 -14.62 8.94 -6.55
CA ASP A 174 -15.82 9.80 -6.43
C ASP A 174 -15.68 10.84 -5.30
N GLY A 175 -15.07 10.48 -4.18
CA GLY A 175 -14.86 11.38 -3.05
C GLY A 175 -13.98 12.58 -3.37
N TYR A 176 -13.04 12.43 -4.29
CA TYR A 176 -12.19 13.54 -4.72
C TYR A 176 -12.99 14.63 -5.44
N SER A 177 -13.90 14.22 -6.34
CA SER A 177 -14.77 15.17 -7.05
C SER A 177 -15.73 15.88 -6.09
N ILE A 178 -16.29 15.14 -5.11
CA ILE A 178 -17.18 15.70 -4.08
C ILE A 178 -16.41 16.71 -3.21
N ALA A 179 -15.21 16.38 -2.75
CA ALA A 179 -14.40 17.27 -1.93
C ALA A 179 -13.93 18.52 -2.72
N ALA A 180 -13.55 18.35 -3.99
CA ALA A 180 -13.16 19.45 -4.87
C ALA A 180 -14.31 20.44 -5.10
N ALA A 181 -15.54 19.96 -5.27
CA ALA A 181 -16.73 20.81 -5.42
C ALA A 181 -17.00 21.68 -4.17
N LEU A 182 -16.48 21.27 -3.00
CA LEU A 182 -16.57 22.03 -1.75
C LEU A 182 -15.33 22.91 -1.49
N GLY A 183 -14.45 23.08 -2.50
CA GLY A 183 -13.27 23.95 -2.44
C GLY A 183 -12.00 23.29 -1.93
N HIS A 184 -12.02 21.97 -1.60
CA HIS A 184 -10.81 21.28 -1.17
C HIS A 184 -9.83 21.08 -2.32
N THR A 185 -8.55 21.29 -2.04
CA THR A 185 -7.44 20.93 -2.93
C THR A 185 -7.27 19.43 -2.97
N ILE A 186 -7.31 18.86 -4.16
CA ILE A 186 -7.00 17.44 -4.38
C ILE A 186 -5.57 17.31 -4.90
N ILE A 187 -4.72 16.68 -4.11
CA ILE A 187 -3.40 16.26 -4.58
C ILE A 187 -3.61 15.14 -5.60
N PRO A 188 -3.05 15.24 -6.82
CA PRO A 188 -3.32 14.29 -7.89
C PRO A 188 -3.15 12.83 -7.44
N PRO A 189 -4.16 11.97 -7.62
CA PRO A 189 -4.09 10.57 -7.26
C PRO A 189 -3.10 9.82 -8.15
N GLU A 190 -2.15 9.11 -7.53
CA GLU A 190 -1.15 8.28 -8.19
C GLU A 190 -1.16 6.87 -7.58
N GLY A 191 -0.67 5.89 -8.35
CA GLY A 191 -0.43 4.55 -7.82
C GLY A 191 0.69 4.56 -6.77
N SER A 192 0.41 4.03 -5.58
CA SER A 192 1.37 3.73 -4.53
C SER A 192 1.34 2.25 -4.21
N LEU A 193 2.48 1.67 -3.82
CA LEU A 193 2.63 0.22 -3.71
C LEU A 193 2.24 -0.47 -5.04
N VAL A 194 2.87 -0.02 -6.11
CA VAL A 194 2.58 -0.44 -7.48
C VAL A 194 3.82 -1.07 -8.12
N PRO A 195 3.70 -2.10 -8.96
CA PRO A 195 4.81 -2.64 -9.72
C PRO A 195 5.44 -1.58 -10.64
N LEU A 196 6.71 -1.77 -10.98
CA LEU A 196 7.48 -0.86 -11.81
C LEU A 196 7.76 -1.46 -13.19
N GLU A 197 7.62 -0.65 -14.22
CA GLU A 197 8.00 -0.97 -15.59
C GLU A 197 9.49 -0.71 -15.79
N THR A 198 10.14 -1.52 -16.61
CA THR A 198 11.59 -1.47 -16.80
C THR A 198 11.98 -1.42 -18.27
N ALA A 199 13.13 -0.83 -18.56
CA ALA A 199 13.69 -0.80 -19.90
C ALA A 199 14.30 -2.17 -20.27
N GLY A 200 14.30 -2.48 -21.58
CA GLY A 200 14.90 -3.70 -22.12
C GLY A 200 14.12 -4.97 -21.79
N ASN A 201 14.70 -6.12 -22.15
CA ASN A 201 14.04 -7.43 -22.07
C ASN A 201 14.51 -8.29 -20.88
N ASP A 202 15.51 -7.86 -20.12
CA ASP A 202 16.12 -8.66 -19.05
C ASP A 202 15.12 -9.13 -18.01
N CYS A 203 14.20 -8.24 -17.57
CA CYS A 203 13.18 -8.60 -16.59
C CYS A 203 12.16 -9.57 -17.16
N GLN A 204 11.81 -9.44 -18.45
CA GLN A 204 10.91 -10.35 -19.15
C GLN A 204 11.51 -11.75 -19.28
N GLU A 205 12.82 -11.85 -19.61
CA GLU A 205 13.53 -13.13 -19.68
C GLU A 205 13.60 -13.85 -18.32
N MET A 206 13.65 -13.08 -17.23
CA MET A 206 13.64 -13.58 -15.87
C MET A 206 12.22 -13.71 -15.29
N GLN A 207 11.15 -13.56 -16.07
CA GLN A 207 9.77 -13.62 -15.61
C GLN A 207 9.50 -14.84 -14.72
N GLY A 208 8.81 -14.61 -13.60
CA GLY A 208 8.47 -15.63 -12.62
C GLY A 208 9.57 -15.90 -11.59
N LEU A 209 10.80 -15.40 -11.80
CA LEU A 209 11.87 -15.50 -10.79
C LEU A 209 11.56 -14.60 -9.60
N SER A 210 11.52 -15.20 -8.40
CA SER A 210 11.43 -14.49 -7.13
C SER A 210 12.74 -14.58 -6.38
N LEU A 211 13.33 -13.44 -6.04
CA LEU A 211 14.49 -13.32 -5.16
C LEU A 211 14.03 -13.00 -3.74
N ARG A 212 14.39 -13.84 -2.77
CA ARG A 212 13.90 -13.70 -1.38
C ARG A 212 14.73 -12.79 -0.48
N ASN A 213 16.05 -12.74 -0.74
CA ASN A 213 17.00 -12.02 0.11
C ASN A 213 17.89 -11.14 -0.78
N VAL A 214 17.35 -10.05 -1.27
CA VAL A 214 18.05 -9.11 -2.14
C VAL A 214 18.10 -7.73 -1.51
N GLY A 215 19.26 -7.07 -1.58
CA GLY A 215 19.37 -5.66 -1.25
C GLY A 215 18.89 -4.81 -2.42
N VAL A 216 18.07 -3.81 -2.12
CA VAL A 216 17.47 -2.94 -3.13
C VAL A 216 17.81 -1.48 -2.82
N LYS A 217 18.26 -0.73 -3.83
CA LYS A 217 18.43 0.72 -3.75
C LYS A 217 17.74 1.37 -4.95
N LEU A 218 16.84 2.31 -4.68
CA LEU A 218 16.28 3.18 -5.72
C LEU A 218 17.13 4.45 -5.80
N LEU A 219 17.64 4.74 -7.00
CA LEU A 219 18.43 5.92 -7.30
C LEU A 219 17.65 6.85 -8.24
N ASN A 220 17.80 8.17 -8.07
CA ASN A 220 17.33 9.11 -9.08
C ASN A 220 18.36 9.25 -10.24
N ALA A 221 18.01 10.03 -11.27
CA ALA A 221 18.86 10.28 -12.42
C ALA A 221 20.26 10.84 -12.07
N LYS A 222 20.40 11.49 -10.90
CA LYS A 222 21.70 12.03 -10.39
C LYS A 222 22.46 11.03 -9.52
N GLY A 223 22.00 9.79 -9.39
CA GLY A 223 22.63 8.75 -8.56
C GLY A 223 22.38 8.89 -7.05
N LYS A 224 21.52 9.83 -6.61
CA LYS A 224 21.15 9.96 -5.19
C LYS A 224 20.22 8.82 -4.79
N VAL A 225 20.51 8.17 -3.66
CA VAL A 225 19.62 7.14 -3.07
C VAL A 225 18.34 7.80 -2.56
N LEU A 226 17.20 7.38 -3.11
CA LEU A 226 15.85 7.78 -2.71
C LEU A 226 15.27 6.82 -1.68
N TYR A 227 15.57 5.52 -1.83
CA TYR A 227 15.05 4.46 -0.97
C TYR A 227 16.05 3.30 -0.91
N LYS A 228 16.07 2.59 0.22
CA LYS A 228 16.89 1.39 0.44
C LYS A 228 16.10 0.39 1.26
N ASP A 229 16.12 -0.87 0.85
CA ASP A 229 15.43 -1.96 1.53
C ASP A 229 16.17 -3.30 1.33
N PHE A 230 15.70 -4.32 2.05
CA PHE A 230 16.16 -5.69 1.95
C PHE A 230 14.97 -6.64 2.05
N GLY A 231 14.82 -7.55 1.08
CA GLY A 231 13.68 -8.48 1.10
C GLY A 231 13.44 -9.20 -0.22
N GLU A 232 12.16 -9.30 -0.58
CA GLU A 232 11.71 -10.06 -1.74
C GLU A 232 11.46 -9.15 -2.95
N LEU A 233 11.88 -9.61 -4.13
CA LEU A 233 11.64 -9.01 -5.44
C LEU A 233 11.15 -10.10 -6.39
N LEU A 234 10.23 -9.76 -7.28
CA LEU A 234 9.69 -10.61 -8.34
C LEU A 234 9.92 -9.98 -9.71
N PHE A 235 10.48 -10.74 -10.64
CA PHE A 235 10.55 -10.37 -12.06
C PHE A 235 9.24 -10.73 -12.79
N THR A 236 8.77 -9.83 -13.64
CA THR A 236 7.51 -9.97 -14.41
C THR A 236 7.74 -9.68 -15.87
N HIS A 237 6.75 -9.96 -16.73
CA HIS A 237 6.84 -9.68 -18.16
C HIS A 237 6.94 -8.18 -18.51
N PHE A 238 6.54 -7.28 -17.61
CA PHE A 238 6.62 -5.83 -17.81
C PHE A 238 7.76 -5.16 -17.04
N GLY A 239 8.41 -5.88 -16.12
CA GLY A 239 9.46 -5.33 -15.26
C GLY A 239 9.54 -6.04 -13.92
N ILE A 240 9.33 -5.33 -12.81
CA ILE A 240 9.57 -5.83 -11.45
C ILE A 240 8.41 -5.54 -10.49
N SER A 241 8.24 -6.43 -9.51
CA SER A 241 7.26 -6.35 -8.45
C SER A 241 7.82 -6.95 -7.15
N GLY A 242 6.99 -7.22 -6.17
CA GLY A 242 7.38 -7.78 -4.87
C GLY A 242 7.48 -6.72 -3.78
N PRO A 243 7.52 -7.12 -2.50
CA PRO A 243 7.38 -6.20 -1.36
C PRO A 243 8.35 -5.02 -1.38
N THR A 244 9.64 -5.26 -1.67
CA THR A 244 10.66 -4.20 -1.72
C THR A 244 10.43 -3.22 -2.87
N VAL A 245 9.99 -3.71 -4.03
CA VAL A 245 9.68 -2.88 -5.20
C VAL A 245 8.42 -2.06 -4.98
N LEU A 246 7.39 -2.65 -4.40
CA LEU A 246 6.16 -1.94 -4.05
C LEU A 246 6.45 -0.78 -3.09
N SER A 247 7.26 -1.00 -2.06
CA SER A 247 7.70 0.07 -1.15
C SER A 247 8.55 1.11 -1.86
N ALA A 248 9.48 0.69 -2.75
CA ALA A 248 10.30 1.61 -3.53
C ALA A 248 9.46 2.53 -4.43
N SER A 249 8.33 2.04 -4.97
CA SER A 249 7.45 2.81 -5.85
C SER A 249 6.87 4.07 -5.21
N CYS A 250 6.74 4.10 -3.87
CA CYS A 250 6.31 5.28 -3.11
C CYS A 250 7.30 6.45 -3.21
N HIS A 251 8.56 6.15 -3.52
CA HIS A 251 9.65 7.11 -3.61
C HIS A 251 10.03 7.46 -5.05
N LEU A 252 9.42 6.81 -6.04
CA LEU A 252 9.70 7.11 -7.45
C LEU A 252 9.20 8.51 -7.80
N LYS A 253 10.12 9.40 -8.15
CA LYS A 253 9.85 10.78 -8.54
C LYS A 253 10.65 11.15 -9.78
N GLY A 254 9.94 11.59 -10.83
CA GLY A 254 10.54 11.98 -12.10
C GLY A 254 11.12 10.80 -12.90
N ASP A 255 11.71 11.12 -14.05
CA ASP A 255 12.26 10.15 -14.99
C ASP A 255 13.72 9.81 -14.69
N GLY A 256 14.23 8.75 -15.33
CA GLY A 256 15.64 8.34 -15.23
C GLY A 256 16.00 7.70 -13.89
N CYS A 257 15.03 7.23 -13.13
CA CYS A 257 15.29 6.46 -11.92
C CYS A 257 15.81 5.05 -12.26
N ARG A 258 16.64 4.52 -11.36
CA ARG A 258 17.23 3.19 -11.50
C ARG A 258 17.09 2.42 -10.18
N LEU A 259 16.72 1.15 -10.28
CA LEU A 259 16.84 0.22 -9.17
C LEU A 259 18.19 -0.50 -9.28
N VAL A 260 18.92 -0.58 -8.17
CA VAL A 260 20.20 -1.33 -8.09
C VAL A 260 20.02 -2.45 -7.07
N LEU A 261 20.27 -3.68 -7.51
CA LEU A 261 20.11 -4.87 -6.68
C LEU A 261 21.47 -5.37 -6.19
N ASP A 262 21.57 -5.66 -4.91
CA ASP A 262 22.63 -6.52 -4.36
C ASP A 262 22.10 -7.95 -4.29
N LEU A 263 22.52 -8.78 -5.24
CA LEU A 263 22.04 -10.17 -5.38
C LEU A 263 22.69 -11.12 -4.36
N LYS A 264 23.75 -10.69 -3.68
CA LYS A 264 24.50 -11.48 -2.69
C LYS A 264 24.81 -10.65 -1.44
N PRO A 265 23.78 -10.12 -0.74
CA PRO A 265 23.99 -9.17 0.35
C PRO A 265 24.75 -9.77 1.56
N ALA A 266 24.69 -11.10 1.75
CA ALA A 266 25.44 -11.78 2.81
C ALA A 266 26.95 -11.92 2.53
N LEU A 267 27.40 -11.66 1.30
CA LEU A 267 28.81 -11.77 0.89
C LEU A 267 29.35 -10.40 0.51
N GLU A 268 30.40 -9.96 1.18
CA GLU A 268 31.20 -8.83 0.76
C GLU A 268 31.99 -9.16 -0.52
N GLY A 269 32.45 -8.14 -1.26
CA GLY A 269 33.06 -8.31 -2.57
C GLY A 269 34.20 -9.35 -2.60
N GLU A 270 35.11 -9.29 -1.65
CA GLU A 270 36.22 -10.23 -1.54
C GLU A 270 35.78 -11.68 -1.26
N LYS A 271 34.81 -11.84 -0.35
CA LYS A 271 34.22 -13.16 -0.04
C LYS A 271 33.43 -13.72 -1.22
N LEU A 272 32.76 -12.85 -1.98
CA LEU A 272 32.02 -13.23 -3.19
C LEU A 272 33.06 -13.64 -4.30
N GLU A 273 34.16 -12.92 -4.48
CA GLU A 273 35.20 -13.31 -5.43
C GLU A 273 35.83 -14.65 -5.07
N ALA A 274 36.14 -14.89 -3.79
CA ALA A 274 36.64 -16.18 -3.32
C ALA A 274 35.64 -17.33 -3.52
N ARG A 275 34.35 -17.07 -3.37
CA ARG A 275 33.29 -18.05 -3.65
C ARG A 275 33.20 -18.36 -5.14
N ILE A 276 33.26 -17.35 -6.01
CA ILE A 276 33.26 -17.54 -7.47
C ILE A 276 34.46 -18.34 -7.91
N LEU A 277 35.64 -18.05 -7.37
CA LEU A 277 36.86 -18.83 -7.68
C LEU A 277 36.69 -20.32 -7.35
N ARG A 278 36.22 -20.66 -6.17
CA ARG A 278 35.93 -22.06 -5.80
C ARG A 278 34.95 -22.74 -6.74
N ASP A 279 33.88 -22.06 -7.08
CA ASP A 279 32.85 -22.61 -7.97
C ASP A 279 33.43 -22.85 -9.37
N LEU A 280 34.25 -21.93 -9.90
CA LEU A 280 34.97 -22.08 -11.18
C LEU A 280 36.02 -23.20 -11.17
N GLU A 281 36.73 -23.39 -10.08
CA GLU A 281 37.67 -24.51 -9.90
C GLU A 281 36.93 -25.85 -9.86
N GLN A 282 35.84 -25.94 -9.12
CA GLN A 282 34.99 -27.13 -9.05
C GLN A 282 34.40 -27.50 -10.41
N TYR A 283 34.05 -26.51 -11.23
CA TYR A 283 33.37 -26.70 -12.50
C TYR A 283 34.28 -26.34 -13.71
N GLN A 284 35.60 -26.41 -13.56
CA GLN A 284 36.59 -25.91 -14.53
C GLN A 284 36.38 -26.36 -15.98
N ASN A 285 35.86 -27.55 -16.19
CA ASN A 285 35.60 -28.14 -17.52
C ASN A 285 34.16 -27.98 -17.99
N ARG A 286 33.30 -27.26 -17.25
CA ARG A 286 31.91 -26.96 -17.64
C ARG A 286 31.85 -25.62 -18.37
N SER A 287 30.84 -25.44 -19.19
CA SER A 287 30.50 -24.14 -19.76
C SER A 287 30.08 -23.15 -18.64
N MET A 288 30.28 -21.84 -18.87
CA MET A 288 29.90 -20.79 -17.92
C MET A 288 28.45 -20.86 -17.52
N GLU A 289 27.55 -21.18 -18.44
CA GLU A 289 26.16 -21.40 -18.16
C GLU A 289 25.90 -22.46 -17.08
N ASN A 290 26.67 -23.55 -17.13
CA ASN A 290 26.57 -24.66 -16.18
C ASN A 290 27.45 -24.48 -14.92
N ALA A 291 28.43 -23.62 -14.95
CA ALA A 291 29.31 -23.36 -13.81
C ALA A 291 28.70 -22.38 -12.80
N LEU A 292 27.70 -21.57 -13.21
CA LEU A 292 27.06 -20.57 -12.34
C LEU A 292 25.79 -21.06 -11.67
N VAL A 293 25.36 -22.32 -11.85
CA VAL A 293 24.06 -22.83 -11.32
C VAL A 293 23.96 -22.87 -9.81
N ASP A 294 25.09 -22.99 -9.10
CA ASP A 294 25.14 -22.95 -7.64
C ASP A 294 25.23 -21.52 -7.08
N LEU A 295 25.53 -20.57 -7.96
CA LEU A 295 25.64 -19.15 -7.61
C LEU A 295 24.37 -18.37 -7.94
N LEU A 296 23.71 -18.65 -9.07
CA LEU A 296 22.59 -17.88 -9.59
C LEU A 296 21.40 -18.77 -9.98
N PRO A 297 20.18 -18.25 -9.88
CA PRO A 297 19.02 -18.90 -10.49
C PRO A 297 19.21 -19.08 -12.01
N ARG A 298 18.74 -20.22 -12.52
CA ARG A 298 18.97 -20.58 -13.93
C ARG A 298 18.51 -19.51 -14.93
N SER A 299 17.33 -18.89 -14.72
CA SER A 299 16.81 -17.84 -15.61
C SER A 299 17.63 -16.53 -15.57
N MET A 300 18.45 -16.33 -14.53
CA MET A 300 19.30 -15.14 -14.41
C MET A 300 20.66 -15.31 -15.11
N ILE A 301 21.13 -16.55 -15.27
CA ILE A 301 22.48 -16.82 -15.82
C ILE A 301 22.66 -16.24 -17.22
N PRO A 302 21.77 -16.47 -18.21
CA PRO A 302 21.91 -15.91 -19.55
C PRO A 302 21.98 -14.38 -19.55
N VAL A 303 21.16 -13.73 -18.73
CA VAL A 303 21.14 -12.27 -18.59
C VAL A 303 22.47 -11.74 -18.04
N VAL A 304 23.01 -12.37 -17.00
CA VAL A 304 24.30 -11.98 -16.39
C VAL A 304 25.45 -12.19 -17.37
N LEU A 305 25.50 -13.32 -18.08
CA LEU A 305 26.52 -13.61 -19.06
C LEU A 305 26.49 -12.59 -20.22
N ARG A 306 25.32 -12.31 -20.77
CA ARG A 306 25.12 -11.31 -21.83
C ARG A 306 25.58 -9.93 -21.41
N ARG A 307 25.21 -9.47 -20.20
CA ARG A 307 25.63 -8.16 -19.66
C ARG A 307 27.15 -8.02 -19.50
N LEU A 308 27.82 -9.13 -19.32
CA LEU A 308 29.31 -9.17 -19.18
C LEU A 308 30.04 -9.51 -20.48
N ASP A 309 29.29 -9.72 -21.58
CA ASP A 309 29.84 -10.18 -22.84
C ASP A 309 30.69 -11.45 -22.63
N ILE A 310 30.11 -12.46 -21.97
CA ILE A 310 30.71 -13.78 -21.73
C ILE A 310 29.88 -14.79 -22.53
N SER A 311 30.54 -15.57 -23.40
CA SER A 311 29.84 -16.68 -24.10
C SER A 311 29.37 -17.72 -23.11
N PRO A 312 28.11 -18.17 -23.23
CA PRO A 312 27.55 -19.24 -22.39
C PRO A 312 28.33 -20.55 -22.48
N GLU A 313 28.92 -20.85 -23.65
CA GLU A 313 29.68 -22.05 -23.95
C GLU A 313 31.16 -21.95 -23.50
N MET A 314 31.66 -20.75 -23.15
CA MET A 314 32.99 -20.56 -22.63
C MET A 314 33.26 -21.51 -21.46
N GLN A 315 34.38 -22.19 -21.43
CA GLN A 315 34.78 -23.02 -20.30
C GLN A 315 35.10 -22.16 -19.06
N ALA A 316 34.73 -22.63 -17.90
CA ALA A 316 34.86 -21.89 -16.65
C ALA A 316 36.34 -21.54 -16.31
N ASN A 317 37.29 -22.43 -16.65
CA ASN A 317 38.72 -22.19 -16.46
C ASN A 317 39.29 -21.09 -17.38
N SER A 318 38.57 -20.69 -18.43
CA SER A 318 38.96 -19.63 -19.36
C SER A 318 38.51 -18.23 -18.93
N LEU A 319 37.77 -18.12 -17.82
CA LEU A 319 37.26 -16.83 -17.35
C LEU A 319 38.43 -15.96 -16.81
N THR A 320 38.68 -14.84 -17.47
CA THR A 320 39.74 -13.92 -17.07
C THR A 320 39.48 -13.26 -15.71
N LYS A 321 40.55 -12.84 -15.03
CA LYS A 321 40.46 -12.10 -13.76
C LYS A 321 39.61 -10.83 -13.91
N GLN A 322 39.70 -10.14 -15.04
CA GLN A 322 38.93 -8.94 -15.32
C GLN A 322 37.41 -9.26 -15.38
N LYS A 323 37.01 -10.26 -16.17
CA LYS A 323 35.59 -10.68 -16.29
C LYS A 323 35.03 -11.22 -14.95
N ARG A 324 35.88 -11.91 -14.16
CA ARG A 324 35.51 -12.37 -12.83
C ARG A 324 35.21 -11.19 -11.87
N ARG A 325 36.06 -10.15 -11.87
CA ARG A 325 35.81 -8.93 -11.09
C ARG A 325 34.54 -8.20 -11.54
N ALA A 326 34.34 -8.07 -12.86
CA ALA A 326 33.15 -7.50 -13.42
C ALA A 326 31.88 -8.30 -13.01
N LEU A 327 31.97 -9.64 -12.91
CA LEU A 327 30.89 -10.48 -12.38
C LEU A 327 30.60 -10.16 -10.92
N VAL A 328 31.60 -10.01 -10.07
CA VAL A 328 31.42 -9.60 -8.66
C VAL A 328 30.73 -8.25 -8.58
N GLU A 329 31.19 -7.26 -9.33
CA GLU A 329 30.62 -5.91 -9.35
C GLU A 329 29.15 -5.94 -9.80
N LEU A 330 28.83 -6.67 -10.88
CA LEU A 330 27.46 -6.81 -11.38
C LEU A 330 26.56 -7.47 -10.36
N LEU A 331 27.00 -8.53 -9.67
CA LEU A 331 26.21 -9.22 -8.66
C LEU A 331 25.97 -8.37 -7.40
N LYS A 332 26.90 -7.46 -7.08
CA LYS A 332 26.77 -6.51 -5.96
C LYS A 332 25.95 -5.26 -6.32
N ALA A 333 25.88 -4.94 -7.60
CA ALA A 333 25.19 -3.73 -8.08
C ALA A 333 24.51 -3.97 -9.44
N PHE A 334 23.56 -4.90 -9.48
CA PHE A 334 22.81 -5.22 -10.69
C PHE A 334 21.78 -4.11 -11.00
N PRO A 335 21.99 -3.31 -12.08
CA PRO A 335 21.15 -2.16 -12.38
C PRO A 335 19.92 -2.58 -13.19
N ILE A 336 18.79 -1.93 -12.90
CA ILE A 336 17.53 -2.03 -13.64
C ILE A 336 17.01 -0.62 -13.86
N ASP A 337 16.93 -0.18 -15.11
CA ASP A 337 16.40 1.13 -15.47
C ASP A 337 14.87 1.11 -15.43
N ILE A 338 14.29 2.06 -14.70
CA ILE A 338 12.85 2.17 -14.51
C ILE A 338 12.28 3.13 -15.54
N THR A 339 11.26 2.71 -16.26
CA THR A 339 10.55 3.53 -17.27
C THR A 339 9.25 4.12 -16.73
N GLY A 340 8.67 3.52 -15.68
CA GLY A 340 7.42 4.04 -15.10
C GLY A 340 6.83 3.18 -14.00
N LYS A 341 5.67 3.62 -13.52
CA LYS A 341 4.79 2.89 -12.63
C LYS A 341 3.70 2.20 -13.45
N ARG A 342 3.25 1.03 -13.03
CA ARG A 342 2.00 0.45 -13.56
C ARG A 342 0.82 1.38 -13.22
N PRO A 343 -0.30 1.30 -13.97
CA PRO A 343 -1.49 2.13 -13.75
C PRO A 343 -2.01 2.07 -12.31
N VAL A 344 -2.64 3.17 -11.84
CA VAL A 344 -3.23 3.26 -10.50
C VAL A 344 -4.26 2.15 -10.22
N SER A 345 -4.91 1.63 -11.26
CA SER A 345 -5.84 0.50 -11.17
C SER A 345 -5.20 -0.81 -10.69
N GLU A 346 -3.88 -0.96 -10.88
CA GLU A 346 -3.09 -2.11 -10.44
C GLU A 346 -2.37 -1.84 -9.10
N ALA A 347 -2.41 -0.61 -8.60
CA ALA A 347 -1.79 -0.24 -7.33
C ALA A 347 -2.55 -0.82 -6.14
N ILE A 348 -1.83 -1.18 -5.07
CA ILE A 348 -2.47 -1.65 -3.83
C ILE A 348 -3.20 -0.51 -3.14
N ILE A 349 -2.62 0.69 -3.17
CA ILE A 349 -3.14 1.89 -2.51
C ILE A 349 -3.00 3.11 -3.45
N THR A 350 -3.81 4.13 -3.22
CA THR A 350 -3.69 5.44 -3.86
C THR A 350 -2.85 6.36 -2.99
N SER A 351 -1.88 7.03 -3.56
CA SER A 351 -1.20 8.20 -3.00
C SER A 351 -1.83 9.45 -3.58
N GLY A 352 -1.89 10.54 -2.82
CA GLY A 352 -2.68 11.71 -3.17
C GLY A 352 -4.07 11.67 -2.54
N GLY A 353 -4.90 12.65 -2.82
CA GLY A 353 -6.24 12.82 -2.24
C GLY A 353 -6.45 14.19 -1.63
N VAL A 354 -7.37 14.31 -0.66
CA VAL A 354 -7.66 15.58 0.00
C VAL A 354 -6.46 16.07 0.79
N LYS A 355 -6.05 17.30 0.50
CA LYS A 355 -4.84 17.92 1.08
C LYS A 355 -4.94 18.04 2.60
N VAL A 356 -4.01 17.42 3.32
CA VAL A 356 -4.04 17.32 4.78
C VAL A 356 -3.99 18.67 5.51
N SER A 357 -3.43 19.73 4.92
CA SER A 357 -3.40 21.06 5.54
C SER A 357 -4.79 21.70 5.68
N GLU A 358 -5.77 21.20 4.94
CA GLU A 358 -7.16 21.65 4.94
C GLU A 358 -8.07 20.80 5.86
N ILE A 359 -7.48 19.86 6.59
CA ILE A 359 -8.15 18.95 7.53
C ILE A 359 -7.56 19.19 8.93
N ASP A 360 -8.39 19.19 9.96
CA ASP A 360 -7.92 19.19 11.35
C ASP A 360 -7.37 17.79 11.72
N PRO A 361 -6.12 17.67 12.19
CA PRO A 361 -5.50 16.37 12.46
C PRO A 361 -6.05 15.65 13.69
N LYS A 362 -6.85 16.30 14.54
CA LYS A 362 -7.44 15.70 15.74
C LYS A 362 -8.84 15.18 15.51
N THR A 363 -9.63 15.95 14.76
CA THR A 363 -11.05 15.69 14.52
C THR A 363 -11.34 15.13 13.13
N MET A 364 -10.34 15.16 12.24
CA MET A 364 -10.52 14.87 10.81
C MET A 364 -11.56 15.77 10.12
N GLU A 365 -11.94 16.88 10.74
CA GLU A 365 -12.89 17.84 10.21
C GLU A 365 -12.24 18.74 9.15
N SER A 366 -13.02 19.09 8.14
CA SER A 366 -12.67 20.10 7.15
C SER A 366 -12.47 21.47 7.83
N LYS A 367 -11.42 22.19 7.45
CA LYS A 367 -11.23 23.58 7.84
C LYS A 367 -12.00 24.56 6.94
N LEU A 368 -12.61 24.06 5.86
CA LEU A 368 -13.33 24.85 4.87
C LEU A 368 -14.84 24.75 5.04
N VAL A 369 -15.35 23.59 5.48
CA VAL A 369 -16.77 23.29 5.61
C VAL A 369 -17.00 22.64 6.96
N ALA A 370 -17.71 23.30 7.84
CA ALA A 370 -18.04 22.79 9.17
C ALA A 370 -19.00 21.58 9.08
N GLY A 371 -18.79 20.57 9.93
CA GLY A 371 -19.55 19.33 9.92
C GLY A 371 -19.16 18.34 8.79
N LEU A 372 -18.14 18.67 7.96
CA LEU A 372 -17.57 17.72 7.01
C LEU A 372 -16.30 17.10 7.60
N HIS A 373 -16.24 15.77 7.65
CA HIS A 373 -15.08 15.01 8.11
C HIS A 373 -14.57 14.07 7.03
N PHE A 374 -13.29 13.70 7.12
CA PHE A 374 -12.66 12.76 6.18
C PHE A 374 -12.10 11.55 6.93
N ALA A 375 -12.13 10.35 6.31
CA ALA A 375 -11.51 9.17 6.89
C ALA A 375 -10.96 8.20 5.82
N GLY A 376 -9.84 7.56 6.13
CA GLY A 376 -9.23 6.56 5.29
C GLY A 376 -8.53 7.13 4.05
N GLU A 377 -8.47 6.33 2.99
CA GLU A 377 -7.65 6.54 1.78
C GLU A 377 -8.09 7.75 0.91
N VAL A 378 -9.19 8.42 1.23
CA VAL A 378 -9.57 9.69 0.57
C VAL A 378 -8.64 10.84 0.96
N ILE A 379 -7.95 10.73 2.10
CA ILE A 379 -6.98 11.69 2.62
C ILE A 379 -5.62 11.44 1.94
N ASP A 380 -4.87 12.49 1.62
CA ASP A 380 -3.49 12.39 1.09
C ASP A 380 -2.51 11.81 2.12
N CYS A 381 -2.72 10.54 2.47
CA CYS A 381 -1.87 9.76 3.38
C CYS A 381 -1.84 8.31 2.92
N ASP A 382 -0.65 7.78 2.67
CA ASP A 382 -0.42 6.38 2.33
C ASP A 382 0.80 5.82 3.06
N ALA A 383 0.80 4.52 3.33
CA ALA A 383 1.84 3.84 4.06
C ALA A 383 2.35 2.61 3.28
N TYR A 384 3.51 2.08 3.71
CA TYR A 384 4.04 0.83 3.16
C TYR A 384 3.12 -0.37 3.38
N THR A 385 3.47 -1.49 2.76
CA THR A 385 2.83 -2.77 3.03
C THR A 385 3.06 -3.21 4.48
N GLY A 386 2.15 -3.99 5.06
CA GLY A 386 2.33 -4.49 6.41
C GLY A 386 1.15 -4.30 7.36
N GLY A 387 0.00 -3.83 6.85
CA GLY A 387 -1.21 -3.53 7.65
C GLY A 387 -1.37 -2.05 8.00
N PHE A 388 -0.38 -1.22 7.65
CA PHE A 388 -0.36 0.20 8.04
C PHE A 388 -1.48 1.02 7.38
N ASN A 389 -1.84 0.75 6.13
CA ASN A 389 -2.92 1.48 5.45
C ASN A 389 -4.30 1.21 6.06
N LEU A 390 -4.57 -0.03 6.51
CA LEU A 390 -5.78 -0.32 7.26
C LEU A 390 -5.74 0.32 8.65
N GLN A 391 -4.57 0.36 9.31
CA GLN A 391 -4.41 1.06 10.58
C GLN A 391 -4.71 2.56 10.44
N ILE A 392 -4.26 3.21 9.36
CA ILE A 392 -4.61 4.61 9.05
C ILE A 392 -6.13 4.75 8.88
N ALA A 393 -6.76 3.80 8.17
CA ALA A 393 -8.22 3.82 7.98
C ALA A 393 -8.98 3.71 9.32
N TRP A 394 -8.55 2.82 10.22
CA TRP A 394 -9.16 2.68 11.55
C TRP A 394 -8.96 3.94 12.41
N ALA A 395 -7.72 4.45 12.48
CA ALA A 395 -7.39 5.58 13.34
C ALA A 395 -8.07 6.89 12.90
N THR A 396 -8.09 7.19 11.59
CA THR A 396 -8.78 8.36 11.06
C THR A 396 -10.29 8.25 11.17
N ALA A 397 -10.84 7.06 10.97
CA ALA A 397 -12.27 6.77 11.16
C ALA A 397 -12.68 6.93 12.62
N TYR A 398 -11.85 6.45 13.55
CA TYR A 398 -12.06 6.67 14.98
C TYR A 398 -12.06 8.15 15.32
N ALA A 399 -11.06 8.90 14.86
CA ALA A 399 -10.97 10.34 15.14
C ALA A 399 -12.19 11.11 14.60
N ALA A 400 -12.60 10.85 13.35
CA ALA A 400 -13.78 11.44 12.75
C ALA A 400 -15.07 11.07 13.53
N GLY A 401 -15.27 9.77 13.81
CA GLY A 401 -16.46 9.30 14.54
C GLY A 401 -16.53 9.79 15.99
N MET A 402 -15.38 10.08 16.62
CA MET A 402 -15.33 10.68 17.97
C MET A 402 -15.56 12.20 17.96
N ALA A 403 -15.39 12.85 16.83
CA ALA A 403 -15.52 14.30 16.73
C ALA A 403 -16.92 14.78 16.36
N VAL A 404 -17.70 13.96 15.63
CA VAL A 404 -19.06 14.33 15.18
C VAL A 404 -20.06 14.42 16.32
N GLY A 405 -20.97 15.37 16.27
CA GLY A 405 -22.10 15.55 17.22
C GLY A 405 -21.84 16.57 18.30
#